data_5b9d194e0f184b360551ef5274111d31
#
_entry.id   5b9d194e0f184b360551ef5274111d31
#
_cell.length_a   1.000
_cell.length_b   1.000
_cell.length_c   1.000
_cell.angle_alpha   90.00
_cell.angle_beta   90.00
_cell.angle_gamma   90.00
#
_symmetry.space_group_name_H-M   'P 1'
#
loop_
_entity.id
_entity.type
_entity.pdbx_description
1 polymer ?
#
loop_
_entity_poly.entity_id
_entity_poly.type
_entity_poly.pdbx_seq_one_letter_code
_entity_poly.pdbx_strand_id
1 'polypeptide(L)'
;IVGIGNAGNPNIADDVDMVISSNTEIIAGENTICTPGTIDSHIHFISPQQATHAICNGTTTMIGGGTGPADGTNATTCTPGKWNIHRMIESVDNFPMNFGFLAKGNDSLEPALFEQIEAGACGLKLHEDWGTTPATINSALNVADKTDTQVAIHTDTLNECGFVDDTIAAIAGRTIHTYHTEGAGGGHAPDILKVASLSNVLPSSTNPTRPFTVNTLAEHLDMMMVCHHLNSSVPEDISFAESRIRGETIAAEDVLHDIGVLSMMSSDSQAMGRVGEVTTRNWQTADKMKKMTGSLSEDNSQNDNFRVKRYLAKITIKPAITHGISDHVGSLQPGRLADIVIWSPQFFGVKPKMIIKGGFIAYSLMGDPNASIPTTEPVLYRPMFGSLGKAVQSTSIIFTSQLALDNGMQEKINCDKKLVAVKNCRSIGKKDMLYNDATPDIDVNPETYEVKYMSVPSVVKRSI
;
A
#
# COMPACT_ATOMS: atom_id res chain seq x y z
N ILE A 1 1.93 -18.09 -10.76
CA ILE A 1 2.24 -19.28 -9.93
C ILE A 1 1.37 -20.43 -10.40
N VAL A 2 1.99 -21.54 -10.77
CA VAL A 2 1.27 -22.73 -11.28
C VAL A 2 1.02 -23.75 -10.15
N GLY A 3 2.00 -23.90 -9.27
CA GLY A 3 1.90 -24.84 -8.14
C GLY A 3 2.93 -24.54 -7.05
N ILE A 4 2.72 -25.19 -5.91
CA ILE A 4 3.63 -25.22 -4.77
C ILE A 4 3.67 -26.68 -4.32
N GLY A 5 4.88 -27.28 -4.26
CA GLY A 5 5.02 -28.70 -3.91
C GLY A 5 6.43 -29.19 -4.21
N ASN A 6 6.61 -30.51 -4.24
CA ASN A 6 7.88 -31.15 -4.55
C ASN A 6 8.18 -31.08 -6.04
N ALA A 7 9.13 -30.23 -6.42
CA ALA A 7 9.62 -30.16 -7.78
C ALA A 7 10.80 -31.11 -7.97
N GLY A 8 10.79 -31.92 -9.03
CA GLY A 8 11.88 -32.86 -9.26
C GLY A 8 11.76 -33.69 -10.53
N ASN A 9 12.60 -34.70 -10.63
CA ASN A 9 12.56 -35.68 -11.70
C ASN A 9 11.95 -36.99 -11.14
N PRO A 10 10.79 -37.44 -11.63
CA PRO A 10 10.12 -38.64 -11.14
C PRO A 10 10.88 -39.94 -11.41
N ASN A 11 11.92 -39.89 -12.26
CA ASN A 11 12.81 -41.03 -12.48
C ASN A 11 13.89 -41.17 -11.40
N ILE A 12 14.04 -40.17 -10.52
CA ILE A 12 15.08 -40.10 -9.50
C ILE A 12 14.48 -40.08 -8.10
N ALA A 13 13.32 -39.45 -7.93
CA ALA A 13 12.66 -39.27 -6.66
C ALA A 13 11.17 -39.63 -6.75
N ASP A 14 10.67 -40.29 -5.72
CA ASP A 14 9.24 -40.50 -5.52
C ASP A 14 8.58 -39.19 -5.04
N ASP A 15 7.25 -39.11 -5.07
CA ASP A 15 6.46 -37.96 -4.56
C ASP A 15 6.74 -36.62 -5.25
N VAL A 16 6.99 -36.63 -6.56
CA VAL A 16 7.17 -35.41 -7.37
C VAL A 16 5.82 -34.88 -7.82
N ASP A 17 5.47 -33.67 -7.33
CA ASP A 17 4.26 -32.94 -7.73
C ASP A 17 4.45 -32.17 -9.04
N MET A 18 5.65 -31.64 -9.25
CA MET A 18 6.02 -30.81 -10.39
C MET A 18 7.30 -31.34 -11.06
N VAL A 19 7.21 -31.66 -12.34
CA VAL A 19 8.34 -32.22 -13.08
C VAL A 19 9.30 -31.13 -13.52
N ILE A 20 10.59 -31.28 -13.14
CA ILE A 20 11.67 -30.47 -13.70
C ILE A 20 12.09 -31.11 -15.04
N SER A 21 12.00 -30.36 -16.11
CA SER A 21 12.32 -30.79 -17.49
C SER A 21 13.30 -29.83 -18.16
N SER A 22 13.60 -30.08 -19.42
CA SER A 22 14.43 -29.19 -20.25
C SER A 22 13.86 -27.77 -20.44
N ASN A 23 12.58 -27.56 -20.09
CA ASN A 23 11.90 -26.25 -20.16
C ASN A 23 11.87 -25.52 -18.82
N THR A 24 12.54 -26.09 -17.77
CA THR A 24 12.47 -25.54 -16.41
C THR A 24 13.78 -24.83 -16.07
N GLU A 25 13.70 -23.53 -15.83
CA GLU A 25 14.79 -22.77 -15.21
C GLU A 25 14.73 -22.92 -13.69
N ILE A 26 15.88 -23.03 -13.05
CA ILE A 26 16.02 -23.33 -11.62
C ILE A 26 16.66 -22.16 -10.89
N ILE A 27 16.00 -21.67 -9.86
CA ILE A 27 16.56 -20.70 -8.90
C ILE A 27 16.73 -21.41 -7.56
N ALA A 28 17.97 -21.53 -7.11
CA ALA A 28 18.29 -22.15 -5.83
C ALA A 28 17.73 -21.34 -4.66
N GLY A 29 16.93 -21.97 -3.82
CA GLY A 29 16.22 -21.35 -2.70
C GLY A 29 16.82 -21.66 -1.31
N GLU A 30 17.92 -22.43 -1.24
CA GLU A 30 18.53 -22.81 0.03
C GLU A 30 18.97 -21.59 0.84
N ASN A 31 18.62 -21.59 2.12
CA ASN A 31 18.89 -20.48 3.04
C ASN A 31 18.33 -19.14 2.56
N THR A 32 17.17 -19.15 1.92
CA THR A 32 16.47 -17.94 1.51
C THR A 32 15.05 -17.90 2.08
N ILE A 33 14.49 -16.69 2.13
CA ILE A 33 13.08 -16.45 2.45
C ILE A 33 12.42 -15.89 1.19
N CYS A 34 11.26 -16.45 0.81
CA CYS A 34 10.45 -15.97 -0.30
C CYS A 34 9.20 -15.30 0.25
N THR A 35 8.92 -14.07 -0.20
CA THR A 35 7.69 -13.34 0.11
C THR A 35 6.98 -12.93 -1.16
N PRO A 36 5.66 -12.65 -1.10
CA PRO A 36 5.02 -11.89 -2.17
C PRO A 36 5.68 -10.53 -2.32
N GLY A 37 5.60 -9.95 -3.50
CA GLY A 37 5.98 -8.55 -3.71
C GLY A 37 5.12 -7.61 -2.87
N THR A 38 5.73 -6.58 -2.31
CA THR A 38 5.06 -5.53 -1.56
C THR A 38 4.13 -4.74 -2.49
N ILE A 39 3.00 -4.30 -1.94
CA ILE A 39 2.02 -3.43 -2.59
C ILE A 39 1.99 -2.12 -1.80
N ASP A 40 2.37 -1.04 -2.44
CA ASP A 40 2.22 0.30 -1.88
C ASP A 40 0.98 0.96 -2.47
N SER A 41 0.01 1.26 -1.61
CA SER A 41 -1.30 1.79 -1.99
C SER A 41 -1.47 3.28 -1.73
N HIS A 42 -0.37 4.00 -1.46
CA HIS A 42 -0.41 5.45 -1.25
C HIS A 42 0.78 6.11 -1.95
N ILE A 43 0.64 6.33 -3.26
CA ILE A 43 1.70 6.86 -4.11
C ILE A 43 1.29 8.21 -4.72
N HIS A 44 2.12 9.24 -4.54
CA HIS A 44 2.10 10.44 -5.37
C HIS A 44 2.99 10.21 -6.59
N PHE A 45 2.41 10.11 -7.77
CA PHE A 45 3.16 9.90 -9.01
C PHE A 45 3.80 11.22 -9.50
N ILE A 46 4.80 11.72 -8.76
CA ILE A 46 5.54 12.94 -9.05
C ILE A 46 6.70 12.62 -10.00
N SER A 47 7.58 11.71 -9.60
CA SER A 47 8.76 11.33 -10.38
C SER A 47 8.72 9.84 -10.75
N PRO A 48 8.92 9.47 -12.02
CA PRO A 48 8.93 8.07 -12.44
C PRO A 48 10.09 7.28 -11.86
N GLN A 49 11.19 7.94 -11.44
CA GLN A 49 12.36 7.29 -10.86
C GLN A 49 12.04 6.56 -9.55
N GLN A 50 10.98 6.95 -8.84
CA GLN A 50 10.53 6.25 -7.63
C GLN A 50 10.21 4.77 -7.88
N ALA A 51 9.80 4.40 -9.10
CA ALA A 51 9.52 3.01 -9.46
C ALA A 51 10.76 2.10 -9.33
N THR A 52 11.96 2.64 -9.64
CA THR A 52 13.21 1.90 -9.44
C THR A 52 13.53 1.71 -7.96
N HIS A 53 13.30 2.72 -7.13
CA HIS A 53 13.47 2.59 -5.68
C HIS A 53 12.46 1.61 -5.08
N ALA A 54 11.23 1.65 -5.56
CA ALA A 54 10.17 0.73 -5.14
C ALA A 54 10.56 -0.73 -5.40
N ILE A 55 10.90 -1.07 -6.65
CA ILE A 55 11.23 -2.45 -7.01
C ILE A 55 12.48 -2.95 -6.29
N CYS A 56 13.49 -2.12 -6.13
CA CYS A 56 14.71 -2.47 -5.37
C CYS A 56 14.46 -2.75 -3.88
N ASN A 57 13.35 -2.26 -3.32
CA ASN A 57 12.90 -2.56 -1.96
C ASN A 57 11.92 -3.75 -1.90
N GLY A 58 11.61 -4.36 -3.04
CA GLY A 58 10.69 -5.50 -3.13
C GLY A 58 9.23 -5.10 -3.39
N THR A 59 8.94 -3.84 -3.66
CA THR A 59 7.60 -3.40 -4.07
C THR A 59 7.39 -3.71 -5.54
N THR A 60 6.34 -4.47 -5.86
CA THR A 60 6.02 -4.90 -7.23
C THR A 60 4.72 -4.30 -7.76
N THR A 61 3.97 -3.62 -6.90
CA THR A 61 2.69 -2.98 -7.25
C THR A 61 2.59 -1.61 -6.58
N MET A 62 2.22 -0.60 -7.35
CA MET A 62 2.03 0.77 -6.90
C MET A 62 0.61 1.25 -7.24
N ILE A 63 -0.14 1.70 -6.24
CA ILE A 63 -1.47 2.30 -6.41
C ILE A 63 -1.45 3.71 -5.84
N GLY A 64 -1.98 4.66 -6.59
CA GLY A 64 -2.03 6.06 -6.18
C GLY A 64 -2.48 6.96 -7.30
N GLY A 65 -2.11 8.22 -7.25
CA GLY A 65 -2.48 9.19 -8.27
C GLY A 65 -1.43 10.27 -8.46
N GLY A 66 -1.58 11.01 -9.55
CA GLY A 66 -0.69 12.11 -9.91
C GLY A 66 -0.39 12.15 -11.40
N THR A 67 0.32 13.20 -11.81
CA THR A 67 0.62 13.49 -13.22
C THR A 67 2.01 14.11 -13.40
N GLY A 68 2.91 13.91 -12.45
CA GLY A 68 4.20 14.59 -12.40
C GLY A 68 4.23 15.67 -11.30
N PRO A 69 5.25 16.55 -11.27
CA PRO A 69 5.44 17.55 -10.22
C PRO A 69 4.47 18.76 -10.36
N ALA A 70 3.20 18.48 -10.47
CA ALA A 70 2.14 19.48 -10.44
C ALA A 70 1.66 19.71 -9.00
N ASP A 71 1.21 20.90 -8.66
CA ASP A 71 0.78 21.23 -7.29
C ASP A 71 -0.31 20.28 -6.79
N GLY A 72 -1.26 19.93 -7.65
CA GLY A 72 -2.30 18.95 -7.31
C GLY A 72 -1.76 17.55 -7.02
N THR A 73 -0.66 17.13 -7.67
CA THR A 73 0.00 15.86 -7.37
C THR A 73 0.86 15.94 -6.12
N ASN A 74 1.52 17.07 -5.89
CA ASN A 74 2.33 17.30 -4.69
C ASN A 74 1.47 17.20 -3.42
N ALA A 75 0.30 17.82 -3.44
CA ALA A 75 -0.64 17.80 -2.32
C ALA A 75 -1.47 16.52 -2.24
N THR A 76 -1.88 15.94 -3.39
CA THR A 76 -2.87 14.85 -3.41
C THR A 76 -2.44 13.65 -4.27
N THR A 77 -3.03 12.50 -4.04
CA THR A 77 -2.82 11.28 -4.83
C THR A 77 -3.92 11.12 -5.89
N CYS A 78 -4.18 12.18 -6.67
CA CYS A 78 -5.23 12.19 -7.68
C CYS A 78 -4.67 12.29 -9.10
N THR A 79 -5.16 11.44 -9.99
CA THR A 79 -4.98 11.57 -11.45
C THR A 79 -6.29 12.08 -12.06
N PRO A 80 -6.44 13.40 -12.30
CA PRO A 80 -7.73 13.98 -12.62
C PRO A 80 -8.08 13.89 -14.11
N GLY A 81 -9.29 13.41 -14.39
CA GLY A 81 -9.89 13.44 -15.73
C GLY A 81 -9.32 12.44 -16.72
N LYS A 82 -10.10 12.10 -17.72
CA LYS A 82 -9.84 11.08 -18.73
C LYS A 82 -8.48 11.22 -19.41
N TRP A 83 -8.13 12.42 -19.83
CA TRP A 83 -6.88 12.64 -20.57
C TRP A 83 -5.65 12.26 -19.73
N ASN A 84 -5.59 12.73 -18.49
CA ASN A 84 -4.47 12.43 -17.58
C ASN A 84 -4.40 10.94 -17.24
N ILE A 85 -5.56 10.30 -16.97
CA ILE A 85 -5.62 8.86 -16.67
C ILE A 85 -5.02 8.05 -17.83
N HIS A 86 -5.42 8.38 -19.09
CA HIS A 86 -4.87 7.70 -20.26
C HIS A 86 -3.35 7.92 -20.39
N ARG A 87 -2.88 9.17 -20.24
CA ARG A 87 -1.43 9.45 -20.34
C ARG A 87 -0.63 8.75 -19.25
N MET A 88 -1.15 8.66 -18.03
CA MET A 88 -0.48 7.95 -16.94
C MET A 88 -0.43 6.44 -17.19
N ILE A 89 -1.50 5.83 -17.68
CA ILE A 89 -1.52 4.40 -18.03
C ILE A 89 -0.50 4.10 -19.13
N GLU A 90 -0.44 4.92 -20.18
CA GLU A 90 0.53 4.75 -21.29
C GLU A 90 1.97 4.97 -20.82
N SER A 91 2.21 5.92 -19.91
CA SER A 91 3.55 6.28 -19.44
C SER A 91 4.24 5.16 -18.65
N VAL A 92 3.48 4.26 -18.05
CA VAL A 92 4.01 3.16 -17.20
C VAL A 92 4.13 1.83 -17.95
N ASP A 93 3.87 1.81 -19.24
CA ASP A 93 3.89 0.58 -20.05
C ASP A 93 5.25 -0.14 -20.01
N ASN A 94 6.34 0.60 -19.88
CA ASN A 94 7.71 0.07 -19.88
C ASN A 94 8.32 -0.12 -18.46
N PHE A 95 7.55 0.03 -17.39
CA PHE A 95 8.05 -0.24 -16.04
C PHE A 95 7.75 -1.68 -15.61
N PRO A 96 8.71 -2.43 -15.03
CA PRO A 96 8.52 -3.82 -14.60
C PRO A 96 7.73 -3.91 -13.28
N MET A 97 6.58 -3.26 -13.23
CA MET A 97 5.71 -3.16 -12.07
C MET A 97 4.24 -3.17 -12.48
N ASN A 98 3.37 -3.54 -11.55
CA ASN A 98 1.93 -3.33 -11.69
C ASN A 98 1.55 -1.94 -11.20
N PHE A 99 0.55 -1.34 -11.83
CA PHE A 99 0.08 0.00 -11.47
C PHE A 99 -1.45 0.05 -11.37
N GLY A 100 -1.94 0.94 -10.52
CA GLY A 100 -3.33 1.35 -10.47
C GLY A 100 -3.42 2.85 -10.21
N PHE A 101 -4.27 3.56 -10.97
CA PHE A 101 -4.43 5.00 -10.85
C PHE A 101 -5.75 5.36 -10.20
N LEU A 102 -5.68 6.21 -9.16
CA LEU A 102 -6.84 6.77 -8.49
C LEU A 102 -7.20 8.10 -9.12
N ALA A 103 -8.45 8.26 -9.51
CA ALA A 103 -8.97 9.51 -10.03
C ALA A 103 -9.32 10.49 -8.89
N LYS A 104 -9.51 11.76 -9.26
CA LYS A 104 -9.99 12.80 -8.34
C LYS A 104 -11.45 12.53 -7.97
N GLY A 105 -11.67 12.18 -6.69
CA GLY A 105 -13.01 11.86 -6.17
C GLY A 105 -13.82 13.07 -5.71
N ASN A 106 -13.18 14.24 -5.62
CA ASN A 106 -13.81 15.47 -5.13
C ASN A 106 -14.70 16.11 -6.20
N ASP A 107 -15.91 15.62 -6.30
CA ASP A 107 -17.00 16.22 -7.06
C ASP A 107 -18.33 15.94 -6.35
N SER A 108 -19.21 16.91 -6.30
CA SER A 108 -20.55 16.73 -5.76
C SER A 108 -21.55 16.11 -6.76
N LEU A 109 -21.12 15.94 -8.02
CA LEU A 109 -21.92 15.36 -9.10
C LEU A 109 -21.32 14.04 -9.61
N GLU A 110 -22.10 12.98 -9.56
CA GLU A 110 -21.69 11.64 -9.98
C GLU A 110 -21.21 11.50 -11.43
N PRO A 111 -21.79 12.19 -12.45
CA PRO A 111 -21.39 11.99 -13.85
C PRO A 111 -19.91 12.19 -14.13
N ALA A 112 -19.28 13.21 -13.52
CA ALA A 112 -17.85 13.48 -13.68
C ALA A 112 -16.98 12.38 -13.05
N LEU A 113 -17.45 11.77 -11.98
CA LEU A 113 -16.78 10.65 -11.33
C LEU A 113 -16.89 9.35 -12.17
N PHE A 114 -18.07 9.08 -12.75
CA PHE A 114 -18.27 7.97 -13.68
C PHE A 114 -17.36 8.06 -14.89
N GLU A 115 -17.23 9.26 -15.50
CA GLU A 115 -16.34 9.48 -16.63
C GLU A 115 -14.88 9.08 -16.31
N GLN A 116 -14.40 9.38 -15.13
CA GLN A 116 -13.04 9.02 -14.71
C GLN A 116 -12.87 7.51 -14.48
N ILE A 117 -13.86 6.86 -13.87
CA ILE A 117 -13.85 5.40 -13.70
C ILE A 117 -13.92 4.71 -15.05
N GLU A 118 -14.78 5.17 -15.97
CA GLU A 118 -14.87 4.68 -17.36
C GLU A 118 -13.57 4.90 -18.13
N ALA A 119 -12.84 5.97 -17.84
CA ALA A 119 -11.54 6.27 -18.44
C ALA A 119 -10.39 5.40 -17.94
N GLY A 120 -10.63 4.50 -16.97
CA GLY A 120 -9.64 3.52 -16.53
C GLY A 120 -9.08 3.71 -15.13
N ALA A 121 -9.61 4.64 -14.34
CA ALA A 121 -9.23 4.71 -12.94
C ALA A 121 -9.66 3.43 -12.20
N CYS A 122 -8.80 2.92 -11.32
CA CYS A 122 -9.10 1.75 -10.49
C CYS A 122 -9.83 2.10 -9.18
N GLY A 123 -10.04 3.39 -8.91
CA GLY A 123 -10.72 3.92 -7.73
C GLY A 123 -10.71 5.44 -7.70
N LEU A 124 -11.24 5.99 -6.62
CA LEU A 124 -11.35 7.44 -6.40
C LEU A 124 -10.54 7.84 -5.16
N LYS A 125 -9.98 9.05 -5.19
CA LYS A 125 -9.28 9.66 -4.05
C LYS A 125 -9.95 10.96 -3.65
N LEU A 126 -10.27 11.07 -2.37
CA LEU A 126 -10.78 12.27 -1.72
C LEU A 126 -9.67 12.98 -0.93
N HIS A 127 -9.59 14.29 -1.05
CA HIS A 127 -8.64 15.13 -0.33
C HIS A 127 -9.25 16.49 0.00
N GLU A 128 -8.99 17.05 1.19
CA GLU A 128 -9.55 18.31 1.64
C GLU A 128 -9.19 19.50 0.76
N ASP A 129 -7.98 19.51 0.17
CA ASP A 129 -7.54 20.58 -0.76
C ASP A 129 -8.49 20.79 -1.94
N TRP A 130 -9.27 19.75 -2.26
CA TRP A 130 -10.28 19.82 -3.33
C TRP A 130 -11.71 20.09 -2.82
N GLY A 131 -11.88 20.33 -1.53
CA GLY A 131 -13.19 20.52 -0.93
C GLY A 131 -13.89 19.20 -0.59
N THR A 132 -13.46 18.54 0.47
CA THR A 132 -14.11 17.33 0.98
C THR A 132 -15.28 17.70 1.87
N THR A 133 -16.50 17.59 1.34
CA THR A 133 -17.77 17.85 2.02
C THR A 133 -18.58 16.55 2.16
N PRO A 134 -19.62 16.49 3.02
CA PRO A 134 -20.52 15.34 3.07
C PRO A 134 -21.09 14.94 1.72
N ALA A 135 -21.47 15.92 0.88
CA ALA A 135 -21.97 15.68 -0.47
C ALA A 135 -20.92 15.04 -1.37
N THR A 136 -19.68 15.52 -1.32
CA THR A 136 -18.54 14.99 -2.08
C THR A 136 -18.21 13.54 -1.67
N ILE A 137 -18.15 13.26 -0.37
CA ILE A 137 -17.93 11.90 0.15
C ILE A 137 -19.06 10.98 -0.32
N ASN A 138 -20.31 11.44 -0.22
CA ASN A 138 -21.46 10.66 -0.64
C ASN A 138 -21.45 10.35 -2.15
N SER A 139 -21.15 11.34 -3.01
CA SER A 139 -21.08 11.14 -4.46
C SER A 139 -19.97 10.14 -4.84
N ALA A 140 -18.78 10.27 -4.25
CA ALA A 140 -17.68 9.33 -4.51
C ALA A 140 -18.04 7.90 -4.10
N LEU A 141 -18.63 7.72 -2.91
CA LEU A 141 -19.04 6.41 -2.42
C LEU A 141 -20.20 5.82 -3.23
N ASN A 142 -21.15 6.63 -3.68
CA ASN A 142 -22.23 6.16 -4.56
C ASN A 142 -21.72 5.65 -5.91
N VAL A 143 -20.77 6.34 -6.51
CA VAL A 143 -20.14 5.88 -7.76
C VAL A 143 -19.35 4.61 -7.53
N ALA A 144 -18.56 4.56 -6.45
CA ALA A 144 -17.81 3.38 -6.09
C ALA A 144 -18.72 2.16 -5.85
N ASP A 145 -19.83 2.32 -5.15
CA ASP A 145 -20.81 1.25 -4.92
C ASP A 145 -21.43 0.72 -6.22
N LYS A 146 -21.62 1.57 -7.22
CA LYS A 146 -22.15 1.19 -8.55
C LYS A 146 -21.10 0.56 -9.48
N THR A 147 -19.81 0.83 -9.25
CA THR A 147 -18.71 0.42 -10.14
C THR A 147 -17.76 -0.60 -9.51
N ASP A 148 -18.02 -1.01 -8.27
CA ASP A 148 -17.20 -1.91 -7.46
C ASP A 148 -15.73 -1.47 -7.40
N THR A 149 -15.49 -0.16 -7.20
CA THR A 149 -14.16 0.42 -7.05
C THR A 149 -13.92 0.92 -5.62
N GLN A 150 -12.66 1.14 -5.24
CA GLN A 150 -12.34 1.64 -3.90
C GLN A 150 -12.37 3.18 -3.86
N VAL A 151 -12.76 3.71 -2.70
CA VAL A 151 -12.54 5.13 -2.34
C VAL A 151 -11.45 5.19 -1.29
N ALA A 152 -10.37 5.93 -1.58
CA ALA A 152 -9.37 6.31 -0.60
C ALA A 152 -9.60 7.75 -0.17
N ILE A 153 -9.45 8.03 1.13
CA ILE A 153 -9.61 9.38 1.68
C ILE A 153 -8.36 9.79 2.46
N HIS A 154 -7.86 10.99 2.18
CA HIS A 154 -6.96 11.68 3.09
C HIS A 154 -7.71 11.91 4.41
N THR A 155 -7.18 11.36 5.50
CA THR A 155 -7.91 11.29 6.75
C THR A 155 -7.80 12.60 7.49
N ASP A 156 -8.75 13.45 7.22
CA ASP A 156 -9.01 14.72 7.88
C ASP A 156 -10.50 14.86 8.16
N THR A 157 -10.90 15.90 8.82
CA THR A 157 -12.30 16.26 8.95
C THR A 157 -12.72 17.19 7.80
N LEU A 158 -14.01 17.24 7.55
CA LEU A 158 -14.68 17.98 6.49
C LEU A 158 -14.06 19.37 6.24
N ASN A 159 -13.05 19.45 5.39
CA ASN A 159 -12.32 20.69 5.08
C ASN A 159 -11.86 21.48 6.32
N GLU A 160 -11.38 20.78 7.34
CA GLU A 160 -10.95 21.38 8.61
C GLU A 160 -12.08 22.11 9.38
N CYS A 161 -13.33 21.85 9.05
CA CYS A 161 -14.49 22.54 9.63
C CYS A 161 -15.39 21.62 10.45
N GLY A 162 -15.30 20.29 10.25
CA GLY A 162 -16.15 19.32 10.88
C GLY A 162 -15.52 18.66 12.09
N PHE A 163 -16.28 17.77 12.68
CA PHE A 163 -15.81 16.85 13.73
C PHE A 163 -15.71 15.44 13.16
N VAL A 164 -15.03 14.55 13.86
CA VAL A 164 -14.87 13.13 13.45
C VAL A 164 -16.23 12.48 13.21
N ASP A 165 -17.21 12.77 14.06
CA ASP A 165 -18.57 12.23 13.94
C ASP A 165 -19.25 12.65 12.61
N ASP A 166 -18.98 13.86 12.12
CA ASP A 166 -19.51 14.33 10.83
C ASP A 166 -18.90 13.54 9.66
N THR A 167 -17.59 13.25 9.73
CA THR A 167 -16.91 12.40 8.76
C THR A 167 -17.46 10.97 8.78
N ILE A 168 -17.64 10.39 9.95
CA ILE A 168 -18.24 9.06 10.13
C ILE A 168 -19.67 9.03 9.57
N ALA A 169 -20.46 10.05 9.85
CA ALA A 169 -21.82 10.18 9.33
C ALA A 169 -21.86 10.29 7.80
N ALA A 170 -20.92 11.03 7.20
CA ALA A 170 -20.82 11.15 5.74
C ALA A 170 -20.43 9.83 5.06
N ILE A 171 -19.54 9.05 5.67
CA ILE A 171 -19.19 7.70 5.19
C ILE A 171 -20.38 6.75 5.26
N ALA A 172 -21.25 6.91 6.26
CA ALA A 172 -22.52 6.19 6.42
C ALA A 172 -22.36 4.64 6.39
N GLY A 173 -21.33 4.10 7.06
CA GLY A 173 -21.10 2.67 7.16
C GLY A 173 -20.59 1.97 5.90
N ARG A 174 -20.32 2.73 4.81
CA ARG A 174 -19.78 2.18 3.55
C ARG A 174 -18.29 1.92 3.65
N THR A 175 -17.80 0.94 2.90
CA THR A 175 -16.37 0.62 2.84
C THR A 175 -15.55 1.79 2.33
N ILE A 176 -14.47 2.11 3.05
CA ILE A 176 -13.53 3.18 2.67
C ILE A 176 -12.11 2.86 3.15
N HIS A 177 -11.11 3.22 2.34
CA HIS A 177 -9.70 3.16 2.72
C HIS A 177 -9.24 4.51 3.28
N THR A 178 -8.84 4.56 4.52
CA THR A 178 -8.30 5.77 5.15
C THR A 178 -6.79 5.79 5.09
N TYR A 179 -6.21 6.82 4.49
CA TYR A 179 -4.78 7.07 4.43
C TYR A 179 -4.31 7.71 5.74
N HIS A 180 -3.04 7.46 6.15
CA HIS A 180 -2.48 8.01 7.41
C HIS A 180 -3.57 8.26 8.46
N THR A 181 -4.26 7.18 8.84
CA THR A 181 -5.51 7.21 9.62
C THR A 181 -5.39 7.93 10.97
N GLU A 182 -4.19 8.06 11.50
CA GLU A 182 -3.89 8.82 12.71
C GLU A 182 -3.98 10.34 12.49
N GLY A 183 -3.87 10.81 11.24
CA GLY A 183 -3.94 12.22 10.88
C GLY A 183 -2.58 12.90 10.68
N ALA A 184 -1.46 12.21 10.86
CA ALA A 184 -0.12 12.78 10.72
C ALA A 184 0.23 13.29 9.31
N GLY A 185 -0.57 12.99 8.30
CA GLY A 185 -0.47 13.54 6.96
C GLY A 185 -1.04 14.95 6.79
N GLY A 186 -1.50 15.58 7.87
CA GLY A 186 -2.11 16.91 7.84
C GLY A 186 -3.49 16.97 8.53
N GLY A 187 -3.92 15.87 9.14
CA GLY A 187 -5.23 15.75 9.76
C GLY A 187 -5.50 16.77 10.86
N HIS A 188 -6.64 17.45 10.76
CA HIS A 188 -7.06 18.51 11.66
C HIS A 188 -7.59 17.97 12.99
N ALA A 189 -8.43 16.92 12.95
CA ALA A 189 -9.07 16.38 14.15
C ALA A 189 -8.09 15.50 14.94
N PRO A 190 -7.80 15.82 16.21
CA PRO A 190 -6.89 15.02 17.03
C PRO A 190 -7.43 13.61 17.32
N ASP A 191 -8.74 13.41 17.28
CA ASP A 191 -9.41 12.15 17.56
C ASP A 191 -9.81 11.34 16.32
N ILE A 192 -9.32 11.72 15.13
CA ILE A 192 -9.62 11.03 13.87
C ILE A 192 -9.24 9.54 13.91
N LEU A 193 -8.25 9.16 14.72
CA LEU A 193 -7.83 7.77 14.91
C LEU A 193 -8.99 6.83 15.34
N LYS A 194 -10.08 7.37 15.93
CA LYS A 194 -11.28 6.61 16.28
C LYS A 194 -11.89 5.85 15.09
N VAL A 195 -11.74 6.37 13.87
CA VAL A 195 -12.29 5.70 12.68
C VAL A 195 -11.66 4.32 12.43
N ALA A 196 -10.46 4.04 12.97
CA ALA A 196 -9.82 2.74 12.88
C ALA A 196 -10.58 1.62 13.63
N SER A 197 -11.48 1.98 14.54
CA SER A 197 -12.36 1.05 15.26
C SER A 197 -13.57 0.59 14.44
N LEU A 198 -13.87 1.26 13.33
CA LEU A 198 -15.07 1.00 12.55
C LEU A 198 -14.90 -0.22 11.64
N SER A 199 -15.93 -1.06 11.59
CA SER A 199 -15.90 -2.31 10.82
C SER A 199 -15.84 -2.13 9.29
N ASN A 200 -16.24 -0.97 8.80
CA ASN A 200 -16.26 -0.60 7.38
C ASN A 200 -15.03 0.20 6.94
N VAL A 201 -14.17 0.62 7.86
CA VAL A 201 -12.96 1.39 7.60
C VAL A 201 -11.76 0.47 7.45
N LEU A 202 -10.98 0.66 6.40
CA LEU A 202 -9.75 -0.06 6.10
C LEU A 202 -8.56 0.89 6.33
N PRO A 203 -7.99 0.93 7.55
CA PRO A 203 -7.03 1.95 7.93
C PRO A 203 -5.61 1.62 7.51
N SER A 204 -4.87 2.62 7.06
CA SER A 204 -3.44 2.55 6.78
C SER A 204 -2.66 3.65 7.50
N SER A 205 -1.38 3.37 7.77
CA SER A 205 -0.38 4.33 8.21
C SER A 205 0.64 4.59 7.11
N THR A 206 1.39 5.67 7.25
CA THR A 206 2.52 6.00 6.37
C THR A 206 3.86 5.76 7.06
N ASN A 207 4.89 5.45 6.28
CA ASN A 207 6.15 4.96 6.81
C ASN A 207 7.00 5.97 7.59
N PRO A 208 6.95 7.30 7.38
CA PRO A 208 7.78 8.23 8.14
C PRO A 208 7.50 8.27 9.63
N THR A 209 6.26 8.00 10.03
CA THR A 209 5.88 7.94 11.44
C THR A 209 6.20 6.58 12.09
N ARG A 210 6.68 5.61 11.32
CA ARG A 210 6.89 4.23 11.74
C ARG A 210 8.36 3.80 11.69
N PRO A 211 8.88 3.17 12.74
CA PRO A 211 8.37 3.23 14.12
C PRO A 211 8.55 4.64 14.72
N PHE A 212 7.76 4.97 15.72
CA PHE A 212 7.94 6.23 16.48
C PHE A 212 9.30 6.24 17.19
N THR A 213 10.08 7.28 16.97
CA THR A 213 11.43 7.47 17.51
C THR A 213 11.60 8.90 18.02
N VAL A 214 12.74 9.19 18.63
CA VAL A 214 13.04 10.54 19.16
C VAL A 214 13.06 11.64 18.09
N ASN A 215 13.27 11.28 16.83
CA ASN A 215 13.34 12.24 15.72
C ASN A 215 12.01 12.35 14.96
N THR A 216 11.04 11.49 15.22
CA THR A 216 9.83 11.38 14.40
C THR A 216 9.07 12.69 14.30
N LEU A 217 8.90 13.40 15.42
CA LEU A 217 8.14 14.65 15.45
C LEU A 217 8.84 15.74 14.65
N ALA A 218 10.16 15.93 14.85
CA ALA A 218 10.92 16.98 14.16
C ALA A 218 10.96 16.70 12.64
N GLU A 219 11.25 15.46 12.24
CA GLU A 219 11.26 15.07 10.83
C GLU A 219 9.88 15.26 10.18
N HIS A 220 8.81 14.92 10.90
CA HIS A 220 7.46 15.01 10.36
C HIS A 220 6.98 16.47 10.29
N LEU A 221 7.37 17.31 11.24
CA LEU A 221 7.12 18.75 11.21
C LEU A 221 7.79 19.40 9.98
N ASP A 222 9.05 19.08 9.72
CA ASP A 222 9.76 19.57 8.53
C ASP A 222 9.05 19.15 7.23
N MET A 223 8.61 17.88 7.14
CA MET A 223 7.84 17.40 5.98
C MET A 223 6.51 18.13 5.84
N MET A 224 5.79 18.38 6.92
CA MET A 224 4.55 19.15 6.94
C MET A 224 4.76 20.55 6.40
N MET A 225 5.79 21.25 6.90
CA MET A 225 6.12 22.60 6.46
C MET A 225 6.38 22.67 4.95
N VAL A 226 7.12 21.69 4.41
CA VAL A 226 7.45 21.66 2.98
C VAL A 226 6.24 21.28 2.13
N CYS A 227 5.52 20.23 2.52
CA CYS A 227 4.41 19.67 1.75
C CYS A 227 3.23 20.65 1.62
N HIS A 228 2.96 21.40 2.67
CA HIS A 228 1.90 22.42 2.71
C HIS A 228 2.35 23.84 2.35
N HIS A 229 3.57 24.00 1.80
CA HIS A 229 4.13 25.28 1.39
C HIS A 229 4.19 26.34 2.51
N LEU A 230 4.38 25.90 3.75
CA LEU A 230 4.45 26.75 4.92
C LEU A 230 5.84 27.40 5.05
N ASN A 231 5.88 28.56 5.69
CA ASN A 231 7.13 29.33 5.86
C ASN A 231 7.58 29.30 7.33
N SER A 232 8.74 28.71 7.58
CA SER A 232 9.35 28.63 8.93
C SER A 232 9.71 29.98 9.56
N SER A 233 9.62 31.08 8.80
CA SER A 233 9.80 32.44 9.32
C SER A 233 8.48 33.08 9.77
N VAL A 234 7.34 32.42 9.56
CA VAL A 234 6.01 32.88 9.93
C VAL A 234 5.51 32.09 11.13
N PRO A 235 5.34 32.69 12.32
CA PRO A 235 4.92 31.98 13.52
C PRO A 235 3.57 31.27 13.39
N GLU A 236 2.64 31.82 12.63
CA GLU A 236 1.32 31.25 12.37
C GLU A 236 1.42 29.94 11.57
N ASP A 237 2.33 29.89 10.59
CA ASP A 237 2.57 28.68 9.80
C ASP A 237 3.18 27.55 10.64
N ILE A 238 4.11 27.91 11.54
CA ILE A 238 4.69 26.98 12.50
C ILE A 238 3.58 26.43 13.42
N SER A 239 2.76 27.32 14.01
CA SER A 239 1.67 26.93 14.91
C SER A 239 0.64 26.05 14.19
N PHE A 240 0.37 26.32 12.92
CA PHE A 240 -0.49 25.47 12.09
C PHE A 240 0.10 24.06 11.97
N ALA A 241 1.36 23.95 11.56
CA ALA A 241 2.01 22.65 11.40
C ALA A 241 2.09 21.87 12.72
N GLU A 242 2.50 22.53 13.83
CA GLU A 242 2.57 21.91 15.15
C GLU A 242 1.20 21.39 15.65
N SER A 243 0.10 22.05 15.28
CA SER A 243 -1.23 21.61 15.67
C SER A 243 -1.66 20.28 15.04
N ARG A 244 -0.98 19.86 13.97
CA ARG A 244 -1.27 18.62 13.24
C ARG A 244 -0.33 17.47 13.55
N ILE A 245 0.80 17.76 14.18
CA ILE A 245 1.81 16.74 14.53
C ILE A 245 1.73 16.46 16.02
N ARG A 246 1.16 15.31 16.39
CA ARG A 246 0.84 14.93 17.78
C ARG A 246 1.61 13.68 18.17
N GLY A 247 2.50 13.82 19.13
CA GLY A 247 3.42 12.74 19.52
C GLY A 247 2.68 11.52 20.10
N GLU A 248 1.64 11.76 20.86
CA GLU A 248 0.88 10.72 21.59
C GLU A 248 0.11 9.84 20.60
N THR A 249 -0.61 10.43 19.64
CA THR A 249 -1.38 9.67 18.64
C THR A 249 -0.46 8.96 17.66
N ILE A 250 0.64 9.61 17.23
CA ILE A 250 1.66 8.99 16.38
C ILE A 250 2.34 7.81 17.09
N ALA A 251 2.68 7.96 18.39
CA ALA A 251 3.29 6.87 19.15
C ALA A 251 2.34 5.69 19.36
N ALA A 252 1.05 5.96 19.53
CA ALA A 252 0.02 4.94 19.69
C ALA A 252 -0.12 4.03 18.46
N GLU A 253 0.18 4.53 17.23
CA GLU A 253 0.12 3.71 16.03
C GLU A 253 0.99 2.46 16.10
N ASP A 254 2.17 2.49 16.73
CA ASP A 254 3.03 1.31 16.86
C ASP A 254 2.29 0.18 17.59
N VAL A 255 1.62 0.52 18.69
CA VAL A 255 0.82 -0.44 19.46
C VAL A 255 -0.39 -0.91 18.65
N LEU A 256 -1.10 0.02 17.99
CA LEU A 256 -2.27 -0.30 17.19
C LEU A 256 -1.92 -1.18 15.98
N HIS A 257 -0.73 -1.04 15.42
CA HIS A 257 -0.20 -1.98 14.44
C HIS A 257 0.02 -3.36 15.03
N ASP A 258 0.64 -3.45 16.19
CA ASP A 258 1.01 -4.73 16.79
C ASP A 258 -0.20 -5.54 17.28
N ILE A 259 -1.26 -4.87 17.74
CA ILE A 259 -2.54 -5.50 18.10
C ILE A 259 -3.50 -5.72 16.92
N GLY A 260 -3.11 -5.29 15.70
CA GLY A 260 -3.87 -5.55 14.48
C GLY A 260 -5.05 -4.59 14.21
N VAL A 261 -5.04 -3.41 14.77
CA VAL A 261 -6.05 -2.35 14.51
C VAL A 261 -5.78 -1.66 13.20
N LEU A 262 -4.54 -1.18 12.98
CA LEU A 262 -4.14 -0.61 11.71
C LEU A 262 -3.82 -1.73 10.71
N SER A 263 -4.57 -1.79 9.63
CA SER A 263 -4.57 -2.96 8.73
C SER A 263 -3.45 -2.95 7.71
N MET A 264 -2.97 -1.77 7.32
CA MET A 264 -1.99 -1.61 6.24
C MET A 264 -0.90 -0.60 6.60
N MET A 265 0.23 -0.72 5.89
CA MET A 265 1.29 0.29 5.85
C MET A 265 1.60 0.63 4.40
N SER A 266 1.75 1.92 4.11
CA SER A 266 2.05 2.48 2.80
C SER A 266 3.11 3.57 2.92
N SER A 267 3.47 4.24 1.82
CA SER A 267 4.56 5.21 1.86
C SER A 267 4.13 6.66 2.02
N ASP A 268 3.09 7.09 1.33
CA ASP A 268 2.87 8.50 1.03
C ASP A 268 4.04 9.08 0.19
N SER A 269 4.43 8.31 -0.83
CA SER A 269 5.66 8.51 -1.58
C SER A 269 5.71 9.85 -2.27
N GLN A 270 6.83 10.55 -2.10
CA GLN A 270 7.17 11.86 -2.66
C GLN A 270 6.33 13.05 -2.15
N ALA A 271 5.36 12.82 -1.24
CA ALA A 271 4.78 13.87 -0.40
C ALA A 271 5.39 13.79 1.00
N MET A 272 4.75 13.09 1.94
CA MET A 272 5.27 12.97 3.30
C MET A 272 5.78 11.56 3.60
N GLY A 273 6.45 10.91 2.62
CA GLY A 273 7.00 9.57 2.80
C GLY A 273 7.88 9.07 1.66
N ARG A 274 8.38 7.84 1.79
CA ARG A 274 9.40 7.25 0.93
C ARG A 274 9.05 5.82 0.54
N VAL A 275 8.77 5.57 -0.75
CA VAL A 275 8.41 4.24 -1.27
C VAL A 275 9.48 3.17 -1.00
N GLY A 276 10.76 3.54 -1.08
CA GLY A 276 11.88 2.63 -0.83
C GLY A 276 12.04 2.19 0.63
N GLU A 277 11.23 2.67 1.56
CA GLU A 277 11.32 2.36 2.99
C GLU A 277 10.11 1.61 3.55
N VAL A 278 9.06 1.38 2.78
CA VAL A 278 7.83 0.74 3.29
C VAL A 278 8.11 -0.61 3.95
N THR A 279 8.82 -1.49 3.24
CA THR A 279 9.14 -2.81 3.74
C THR A 279 10.03 -2.73 5.00
N THR A 280 11.07 -1.91 4.95
CA THR A 280 12.02 -1.76 6.06
C THR A 280 11.36 -1.21 7.32
N ARG A 281 10.58 -0.12 7.18
CA ARG A 281 9.89 0.52 8.32
C ARG A 281 8.81 -0.39 8.93
N ASN A 282 8.13 -1.17 8.11
CA ASN A 282 7.17 -2.17 8.58
C ASN A 282 7.87 -3.20 9.51
N TRP A 283 9.03 -3.72 9.12
CA TRP A 283 9.77 -4.68 9.93
C TRP A 283 10.47 -4.05 11.13
N GLN A 284 10.93 -2.80 11.04
CA GLN A 284 11.44 -2.05 12.19
C GLN A 284 10.35 -1.82 13.24
N THR A 285 9.11 -1.56 12.82
CA THR A 285 7.97 -1.45 13.75
C THR A 285 7.72 -2.78 14.44
N ALA A 286 7.72 -3.89 13.71
CA ALA A 286 7.58 -5.24 14.30
C ALA A 286 8.67 -5.56 15.31
N ASP A 287 9.93 -5.24 15.00
CA ASP A 287 11.07 -5.44 15.90
C ASP A 287 10.97 -4.58 17.16
N LYS A 288 10.63 -3.29 17.01
CA LYS A 288 10.39 -2.40 18.15
C LYS A 288 9.30 -2.97 19.06
N MET A 289 8.18 -3.38 18.50
CA MET A 289 7.07 -3.90 19.28
C MET A 289 7.44 -5.22 19.96
N LYS A 290 8.18 -6.11 19.30
CA LYS A 290 8.71 -7.32 19.93
C LYS A 290 9.58 -7.00 21.16
N LYS A 291 10.44 -5.98 21.06
CA LYS A 291 11.32 -5.55 22.17
C LYS A 291 10.53 -4.91 23.31
N MET A 292 9.47 -4.18 22.99
CA MET A 292 8.66 -3.46 23.99
C MET A 292 7.63 -4.36 24.70
N THR A 293 6.94 -5.22 23.94
CA THR A 293 5.78 -5.97 24.45
C THR A 293 6.03 -7.49 24.59
N GLY A 294 7.17 -7.97 24.10
CA GLY A 294 7.48 -9.40 24.09
C GLY A 294 6.72 -10.16 22.98
N SER A 295 6.46 -11.45 23.21
CA SER A 295 5.71 -12.31 22.28
C SER A 295 4.22 -11.97 22.34
N LEU A 296 3.54 -12.11 21.21
CA LEU A 296 2.08 -12.03 21.15
C LEU A 296 1.46 -13.28 21.78
N SER A 297 0.22 -13.19 22.23
CA SER A 297 -0.49 -14.33 22.83
C SER A 297 -0.67 -15.51 21.87
N GLU A 298 -0.68 -15.23 20.57
CA GLU A 298 -0.83 -16.19 19.48
C GLU A 298 0.51 -16.81 19.04
N ASP A 299 1.63 -16.24 19.46
CA ASP A 299 2.96 -16.80 19.23
C ASP A 299 3.27 -17.89 20.26
N ASN A 300 4.32 -18.65 20.04
CA ASN A 300 4.77 -19.69 20.97
C ASN A 300 6.23 -19.46 21.37
N SER A 301 6.74 -20.30 22.29
CA SER A 301 8.12 -20.16 22.79
C SER A 301 9.23 -20.39 21.74
N GLN A 302 8.87 -20.91 20.57
CA GLN A 302 9.84 -21.29 19.53
C GLN A 302 9.90 -20.30 18.38
N ASN A 303 8.81 -19.55 18.11
CA ASN A 303 8.75 -18.62 16.98
C ASN A 303 7.72 -17.51 17.18
N ASP A 304 7.89 -16.43 16.40
CA ASP A 304 6.98 -15.27 16.31
C ASP A 304 6.19 -15.29 15.00
N ASN A 305 5.83 -16.45 14.49
CA ASN A 305 5.21 -16.59 13.17
C ASN A 305 3.89 -15.82 13.04
N PHE A 306 3.14 -15.63 14.13
CA PHE A 306 1.91 -14.86 14.09
C PHE A 306 2.20 -13.37 13.85
N ARG A 307 3.15 -12.78 14.59
CA ARG A 307 3.60 -11.39 14.34
C ARG A 307 4.15 -11.23 12.93
N VAL A 308 4.96 -12.17 12.44
CA VAL A 308 5.47 -12.15 11.06
C VAL A 308 4.34 -12.13 10.04
N LYS A 309 3.32 -12.99 10.17
CA LYS A 309 2.14 -13.01 9.30
C LYS A 309 1.37 -11.68 9.35
N ARG A 310 1.19 -11.12 10.56
CA ARG A 310 0.51 -9.84 10.77
C ARG A 310 1.17 -8.71 9.99
N TYR A 311 2.49 -8.55 10.15
CA TYR A 311 3.22 -7.46 9.50
C TYR A 311 3.43 -7.71 8.00
N LEU A 312 3.68 -8.95 7.56
CA LEU A 312 3.76 -9.26 6.15
C LEU A 312 2.44 -8.95 5.43
N ALA A 313 1.32 -9.31 6.05
CA ALA A 313 0.00 -9.08 5.48
C ALA A 313 -0.29 -7.58 5.25
N LYS A 314 0.21 -6.68 6.11
CA LYS A 314 -0.01 -5.22 6.00
C LYS A 314 0.52 -4.61 4.71
N ILE A 315 1.56 -5.18 4.15
CA ILE A 315 2.24 -4.66 2.95
C ILE A 315 2.06 -5.57 1.72
N THR A 316 1.24 -6.61 1.82
CA THR A 316 1.02 -7.56 0.72
C THR A 316 -0.47 -7.81 0.49
N ILE A 317 -1.06 -8.78 1.19
CA ILE A 317 -2.44 -9.21 0.91
C ILE A 317 -3.49 -8.18 1.35
N LYS A 318 -3.23 -7.36 2.40
CA LYS A 318 -4.24 -6.40 2.86
C LYS A 318 -4.47 -5.25 1.90
N PRO A 319 -3.44 -4.55 1.38
CA PRO A 319 -3.67 -3.60 0.30
C PRO A 319 -4.26 -4.27 -0.96
N ALA A 320 -3.92 -5.54 -1.25
CA ALA A 320 -4.51 -6.25 -2.37
C ALA A 320 -6.03 -6.46 -2.21
N ILE A 321 -6.48 -6.87 -1.03
CA ILE A 321 -7.91 -7.01 -0.71
C ILE A 321 -8.59 -5.63 -0.76
N THR A 322 -8.00 -4.63 -0.12
CA THR A 322 -8.53 -3.27 -0.04
C THR A 322 -8.83 -2.68 -1.41
N HIS A 323 -7.94 -2.88 -2.37
CA HIS A 323 -8.08 -2.33 -3.74
C HIS A 323 -8.64 -3.33 -4.76
N GLY A 324 -9.16 -4.47 -4.32
CA GLY A 324 -9.83 -5.43 -5.19
C GLY A 324 -8.92 -6.13 -6.21
N ILE A 325 -7.64 -6.27 -5.89
CA ILE A 325 -6.61 -6.85 -6.78
C ILE A 325 -6.06 -8.18 -6.26
N SER A 326 -6.63 -8.70 -5.18
CA SER A 326 -6.16 -9.91 -4.50
C SER A 326 -6.26 -11.19 -5.33
N ASP A 327 -7.02 -11.19 -6.42
CA ASP A 327 -7.07 -12.30 -7.38
C ASP A 327 -5.80 -12.42 -8.21
N HIS A 328 -4.97 -11.39 -8.25
CA HIS A 328 -3.77 -11.33 -9.09
C HIS A 328 -2.47 -11.25 -8.30
N VAL A 329 -2.45 -10.52 -7.19
CA VAL A 329 -1.24 -10.20 -6.41
C VAL A 329 -1.48 -10.30 -4.90
N GLY A 330 -0.43 -10.13 -4.10
CA GLY A 330 -0.48 -10.04 -2.64
C GLY A 330 -0.29 -11.36 -1.90
N SER A 331 -0.23 -12.49 -2.59
CA SER A 331 0.06 -13.80 -1.98
C SER A 331 0.78 -14.76 -2.94
N LEU A 332 1.50 -15.73 -2.37
CA LEU A 332 2.14 -16.82 -3.12
C LEU A 332 1.18 -18.00 -3.24
N GLN A 333 0.14 -17.86 -4.05
CA GLN A 333 -0.86 -18.91 -4.28
C GLN A 333 -0.95 -19.26 -5.77
N PRO A 334 -1.25 -20.51 -6.13
CA PRO A 334 -1.54 -20.89 -7.52
C PRO A 334 -2.63 -19.97 -8.12
N GLY A 335 -2.47 -19.60 -9.38
CA GLY A 335 -3.34 -18.67 -10.11
C GLY A 335 -2.95 -17.19 -9.99
N ARG A 336 -2.10 -16.82 -9.04
CA ARG A 336 -1.59 -15.45 -8.87
C ARG A 336 -0.38 -15.17 -9.76
N LEU A 337 -0.08 -13.90 -10.02
CA LEU A 337 1.19 -13.51 -10.62
C LEU A 337 2.35 -13.96 -9.73
N ALA A 338 3.41 -14.43 -10.35
CA ALA A 338 4.64 -14.79 -9.65
C ALA A 338 5.50 -13.54 -9.38
N ASP A 339 4.94 -12.61 -8.59
CA ASP A 339 5.64 -11.46 -8.04
C ASP A 339 6.26 -11.88 -6.72
N ILE A 340 7.54 -12.27 -6.77
CA ILE A 340 8.24 -12.92 -5.66
C ILE A 340 9.49 -12.14 -5.31
N VAL A 341 9.68 -11.91 -4.02
CA VAL A 341 10.91 -11.31 -3.49
C VAL A 341 11.68 -12.36 -2.72
N ILE A 342 12.93 -12.55 -3.12
CA ILE A 342 13.86 -13.49 -2.47
C ILE A 342 14.80 -12.72 -1.57
N TRP A 343 14.89 -13.13 -0.32
CA TRP A 343 15.72 -12.52 0.73
C TRP A 343 16.77 -13.47 1.24
N SER A 344 17.96 -12.96 1.51
CA SER A 344 18.87 -13.62 2.44
C SER A 344 18.39 -13.35 3.87
N PRO A 345 18.33 -14.33 4.78
CA PRO A 345 17.74 -14.16 6.12
C PRO A 345 18.31 -12.98 6.92
N GLN A 346 19.62 -12.75 6.84
CA GLN A 346 20.30 -11.64 7.53
C GLN A 346 19.94 -10.25 7.00
N PHE A 347 19.32 -10.17 5.81
CA PHE A 347 18.88 -8.91 5.18
C PHE A 347 17.38 -8.87 4.95
N PHE A 348 16.63 -9.77 5.60
CA PHE A 348 15.18 -9.84 5.47
C PHE A 348 14.52 -8.51 5.79
N GLY A 349 13.65 -8.07 4.88
CA GLY A 349 12.92 -6.81 5.01
C GLY A 349 13.74 -5.55 4.74
N VAL A 350 15.05 -5.66 4.53
CA VAL A 350 15.93 -4.50 4.32
C VAL A 350 16.51 -4.49 2.91
N LYS A 351 17.02 -5.62 2.43
CA LYS A 351 17.75 -5.70 1.17
C LYS A 351 17.39 -6.98 0.43
N PRO A 352 16.45 -6.95 -0.52
CA PRO A 352 16.13 -8.10 -1.36
C PRO A 352 17.37 -8.62 -2.10
N LYS A 353 17.50 -9.95 -2.19
CA LYS A 353 18.54 -10.59 -3.02
C LYS A 353 18.15 -10.54 -4.50
N MET A 354 16.87 -10.82 -4.78
CA MET A 354 16.34 -10.90 -6.15
C MET A 354 14.85 -10.59 -6.15
N ILE A 355 14.39 -9.95 -7.21
CA ILE A 355 12.98 -9.65 -7.46
C ILE A 355 12.56 -10.33 -8.77
N ILE A 356 11.56 -11.20 -8.66
CA ILE A 356 10.92 -11.90 -9.77
C ILE A 356 9.59 -11.21 -10.02
N LYS A 357 9.35 -10.83 -11.28
CA LYS A 357 8.14 -10.15 -11.71
C LYS A 357 7.42 -11.00 -12.75
N GLY A 358 6.18 -11.43 -12.43
CA GLY A 358 5.41 -12.30 -13.31
C GLY A 358 6.10 -13.62 -13.68
N GLY A 359 7.03 -14.09 -12.82
CA GLY A 359 7.81 -15.32 -13.06
C GLY A 359 9.16 -15.12 -13.75
N PHE A 360 9.56 -13.88 -14.07
CA PHE A 360 10.83 -13.60 -14.73
C PHE A 360 11.69 -12.64 -13.88
N ILE A 361 13.02 -12.85 -13.85
CA ILE A 361 13.91 -12.04 -12.98
C ILE A 361 13.98 -10.62 -13.50
N ALA A 362 13.46 -9.68 -12.71
CA ALA A 362 13.41 -8.25 -13.06
C ALA A 362 14.59 -7.47 -12.49
N TYR A 363 14.96 -7.70 -11.21
CA TYR A 363 16.09 -7.07 -10.54
C TYR A 363 16.83 -8.05 -9.67
N SER A 364 18.14 -7.88 -9.54
CA SER A 364 18.97 -8.67 -8.64
C SER A 364 20.16 -7.87 -8.12
N LEU A 365 20.62 -8.20 -6.91
CA LEU A 365 21.94 -7.80 -6.45
C LEU A 365 22.98 -8.52 -7.29
N MET A 366 23.86 -7.75 -7.93
CA MET A 366 24.91 -8.27 -8.80
C MET A 366 26.13 -7.35 -8.73
N GLY A 367 27.32 -7.95 -8.77
CA GLY A 367 28.59 -7.23 -8.83
C GLY A 367 28.85 -6.63 -10.21
N ASP A 368 30.13 -6.43 -10.55
CA ASP A 368 30.53 -5.89 -11.84
C ASP A 368 30.06 -6.82 -12.98
N PRO A 369 29.21 -6.33 -13.91
CA PRO A 369 28.69 -7.14 -15.01
C PRO A 369 29.75 -7.52 -16.04
N ASN A 370 30.92 -6.89 -16.02
CA ASN A 370 32.06 -7.23 -16.88
C ASN A 370 33.04 -8.23 -16.24
N ALA A 371 32.83 -8.60 -14.97
CA ALA A 371 33.68 -9.57 -14.29
C ALA A 371 33.36 -11.01 -14.75
N SER A 372 34.35 -11.90 -14.61
CA SER A 372 34.17 -13.33 -14.91
C SER A 372 33.24 -14.04 -13.91
N ILE A 373 32.96 -13.42 -12.78
CA ILE A 373 32.01 -13.88 -11.75
C ILE A 373 31.13 -12.73 -11.29
N PRO A 374 29.85 -12.97 -10.92
CA PRO A 374 28.88 -11.90 -10.64
C PRO A 374 28.99 -11.29 -9.23
N THR A 375 30.02 -11.62 -8.45
CA THR A 375 30.16 -11.21 -7.04
C THR A 375 31.19 -10.11 -6.82
N THR A 376 31.90 -9.66 -7.89
CA THR A 376 32.92 -8.61 -7.78
C THR A 376 32.30 -7.25 -7.45
N GLU A 377 32.83 -6.57 -6.46
CA GLU A 377 32.37 -5.24 -6.02
C GLU A 377 32.54 -4.18 -7.13
N PRO A 378 31.64 -3.15 -7.17
CA PRO A 378 30.53 -2.92 -6.27
C PRO A 378 29.29 -3.77 -6.61
N VAL A 379 28.70 -4.40 -5.58
CA VAL A 379 27.41 -5.11 -5.70
C VAL A 379 26.26 -4.11 -5.56
N LEU A 380 25.48 -3.97 -6.61
CA LEU A 380 24.36 -3.04 -6.71
C LEU A 380 23.09 -3.76 -7.18
N TYR A 381 21.92 -3.14 -7.00
CA TYR A 381 20.72 -3.56 -7.70
C TYR A 381 20.87 -3.25 -9.17
N ARG A 382 20.76 -4.28 -10.00
CA ARG A 382 20.85 -4.14 -11.44
C ARG A 382 19.57 -4.63 -12.10
N PRO A 383 19.07 -3.92 -13.14
CA PRO A 383 17.98 -4.41 -13.97
C PRO A 383 18.42 -5.68 -14.71
N MET A 384 17.55 -6.69 -14.69
CA MET A 384 17.71 -7.95 -15.41
C MET A 384 16.78 -8.01 -16.61
N PHE A 385 16.85 -9.06 -17.41
CA PHE A 385 16.07 -9.17 -18.65
C PHE A 385 14.56 -9.04 -18.45
N GLY A 386 14.02 -9.39 -17.27
CA GLY A 386 12.61 -9.20 -16.92
C GLY A 386 12.18 -7.75 -16.75
N SER A 387 13.14 -6.80 -16.70
CA SER A 387 12.87 -5.35 -16.66
C SER A 387 13.14 -4.65 -17.99
N LEU A 388 13.38 -5.38 -19.07
CA LEU A 388 13.79 -4.82 -20.35
C LEU A 388 12.82 -5.17 -21.48
N GLY A 389 12.69 -4.24 -22.43
CA GLY A 389 11.93 -4.42 -23.65
C GLY A 389 10.49 -4.88 -23.42
N LYS A 390 10.00 -5.73 -24.31
CA LYS A 390 8.62 -6.24 -24.24
C LYS A 390 8.39 -7.33 -23.19
N ALA A 391 9.44 -7.81 -22.51
CA ALA A 391 9.26 -8.72 -21.38
C ALA A 391 8.43 -8.08 -20.26
N VAL A 392 8.55 -6.76 -20.07
CA VAL A 392 7.82 -5.99 -19.08
C VAL A 392 6.31 -6.07 -19.25
N GLN A 393 5.82 -5.95 -20.48
CA GLN A 393 4.38 -6.01 -20.76
C GLN A 393 3.81 -7.41 -20.54
N SER A 394 4.62 -8.46 -20.72
CA SER A 394 4.20 -9.85 -20.49
C SER A 394 4.18 -10.25 -19.01
N THR A 395 4.91 -9.54 -18.16
CA THR A 395 5.10 -9.90 -16.74
C THR A 395 4.42 -8.94 -15.77
N SER A 396 3.82 -7.85 -16.26
CA SER A 396 3.17 -6.82 -15.46
C SER A 396 1.78 -6.50 -15.98
N ILE A 397 0.93 -5.97 -15.09
CA ILE A 397 -0.47 -5.62 -15.42
C ILE A 397 -0.79 -4.22 -14.93
N ILE A 398 -1.87 -3.66 -15.45
CA ILE A 398 -2.46 -2.40 -14.98
C ILE A 398 -3.86 -2.69 -14.44
N PHE A 399 -4.14 -2.21 -13.24
CA PHE A 399 -5.44 -2.32 -12.61
C PHE A 399 -6.34 -1.16 -13.06
N THR A 400 -7.55 -1.49 -13.44
CA THR A 400 -8.57 -0.55 -13.92
C THR A 400 -9.95 -0.97 -13.40
N SER A 401 -10.99 -0.21 -13.71
CA SER A 401 -12.37 -0.58 -13.40
C SER A 401 -12.91 -1.63 -14.39
N GLN A 402 -13.89 -2.43 -13.96
CA GLN A 402 -14.64 -3.31 -14.87
C GLN A 402 -15.38 -2.48 -15.93
N LEU A 403 -15.94 -1.32 -15.55
CA LEU A 403 -16.63 -0.40 -16.46
C LEU A 403 -15.74 0.04 -17.63
N ALA A 404 -14.46 0.34 -17.37
CA ALA A 404 -13.51 0.71 -18.44
C ALA A 404 -13.26 -0.44 -19.42
N LEU A 405 -13.13 -1.67 -18.91
CA LEU A 405 -12.95 -2.85 -19.77
C LEU A 405 -14.19 -3.15 -20.61
N ASP A 406 -15.37 -3.06 -20.02
CA ASP A 406 -16.66 -3.27 -20.71
C ASP A 406 -16.87 -2.25 -21.86
N ASN A 407 -16.29 -1.05 -21.71
CA ASN A 407 -16.29 -0.01 -22.74
C ASN A 407 -15.12 -0.12 -23.73
N GLY A 408 -14.39 -1.24 -23.74
CA GLY A 408 -13.33 -1.54 -24.71
C GLY A 408 -12.08 -0.69 -24.52
N MET A 409 -11.69 -0.41 -23.28
CA MET A 409 -10.52 0.43 -23.00
C MET A 409 -9.21 -0.22 -23.47
N GLN A 410 -9.07 -1.56 -23.36
CA GLN A 410 -7.85 -2.27 -23.77
C GLN A 410 -7.49 -1.99 -25.24
N GLU A 411 -8.49 -1.87 -26.12
CA GLU A 411 -8.30 -1.63 -27.55
C GLU A 411 -8.14 -0.14 -27.89
N LYS A 412 -8.56 0.74 -26.99
CA LYS A 412 -8.55 2.21 -27.20
C LYS A 412 -7.30 2.89 -26.68
N ILE A 413 -6.59 2.25 -25.73
CA ILE A 413 -5.40 2.82 -25.13
C ILE A 413 -4.14 2.27 -25.77
N ASN A 414 -3.13 3.14 -25.94
CA ASN A 414 -1.84 2.73 -26.47
C ASN A 414 -0.94 2.17 -25.34
N CYS A 415 -1.28 0.96 -24.88
CA CYS A 415 -0.59 0.27 -23.81
C CYS A 415 -0.58 -1.23 -24.07
N ASP A 416 0.61 -1.84 -24.12
CA ASP A 416 0.80 -3.27 -24.39
C ASP A 416 0.59 -4.14 -23.15
N LYS A 417 0.63 -3.56 -21.92
CA LYS A 417 0.30 -4.29 -20.71
C LYS A 417 -1.18 -4.67 -20.68
N LYS A 418 -1.46 -5.84 -20.13
CA LYS A 418 -2.82 -6.28 -19.88
C LYS A 418 -3.50 -5.40 -18.83
N LEU A 419 -4.67 -4.87 -19.16
CA LEU A 419 -5.55 -4.21 -18.19
C LEU A 419 -6.41 -5.26 -17.48
N VAL A 420 -6.57 -5.13 -16.18
CA VAL A 420 -7.28 -6.08 -15.32
C VAL A 420 -8.22 -5.33 -14.38
N ALA A 421 -9.46 -5.79 -14.28
CA ALA A 421 -10.45 -5.16 -13.43
C ALA A 421 -10.17 -5.38 -11.94
N VAL A 422 -10.35 -4.33 -11.13
CA VAL A 422 -10.51 -4.45 -9.68
C VAL A 422 -11.89 -5.07 -9.37
N LYS A 423 -11.99 -5.80 -8.26
CA LYS A 423 -13.22 -6.51 -7.87
C LYS A 423 -13.38 -6.60 -6.36
N ASN A 424 -14.64 -6.70 -5.92
CA ASN A 424 -14.99 -6.91 -4.51
C ASN A 424 -14.52 -5.78 -3.58
N CYS A 425 -14.40 -4.56 -4.08
CA CYS A 425 -13.97 -3.41 -3.28
C CYS A 425 -15.03 -2.96 -2.26
N ARG A 426 -16.32 -3.25 -2.51
CA ARG A 426 -17.43 -2.69 -1.74
C ARG A 426 -18.03 -3.63 -0.70
N SER A 427 -17.79 -4.94 -0.83
CA SER A 427 -18.33 -5.97 0.07
C SER A 427 -17.41 -6.32 1.23
N ILE A 428 -16.25 -5.70 1.31
CA ILE A 428 -15.20 -5.96 2.31
C ILE A 428 -15.27 -5.00 3.50
N GLY A 429 -14.67 -5.41 4.59
CA GLY A 429 -14.51 -4.61 5.80
C GLY A 429 -13.38 -5.13 6.67
N LYS A 430 -13.32 -4.68 7.91
CA LYS A 430 -12.29 -5.10 8.88
C LYS A 430 -12.20 -6.63 9.03
N LYS A 431 -13.31 -7.34 9.00
CA LYS A 431 -13.37 -8.81 9.09
C LYS A 431 -12.52 -9.53 8.03
N ASP A 432 -12.28 -8.87 6.88
CA ASP A 432 -11.52 -9.41 5.76
C ASP A 432 -10.01 -9.13 5.90
N MET A 433 -9.63 -8.35 6.93
CA MET A 433 -8.25 -8.00 7.26
C MET A 433 -7.61 -9.01 8.21
N LEU A 434 -7.75 -10.32 7.97
CA LEU A 434 -7.21 -11.40 8.81
C LEU A 434 -5.82 -11.08 9.37
N TYR A 435 -5.60 -11.28 10.65
CA TYR A 435 -4.49 -10.84 11.49
C TYR A 435 -4.46 -9.33 11.81
N ASN A 436 -5.24 -8.50 11.10
CA ASN A 436 -5.28 -7.04 11.22
C ASN A 436 -6.73 -6.53 11.24
N ASP A 437 -7.60 -7.29 11.88
CA ASP A 437 -9.06 -7.11 11.90
C ASP A 437 -9.60 -6.64 13.26
N ALA A 438 -8.73 -6.25 14.16
CA ALA A 438 -9.14 -5.79 15.48
C ALA A 438 -9.88 -4.44 15.40
N THR A 439 -10.98 -4.34 16.15
CA THR A 439 -11.83 -3.13 16.27
C THR A 439 -12.11 -2.82 17.75
N PRO A 440 -11.06 -2.51 18.55
CA PRO A 440 -11.27 -2.07 19.91
C PRO A 440 -11.98 -0.72 19.92
N ASP A 441 -12.61 -0.39 21.03
CA ASP A 441 -13.06 0.97 21.26
C ASP A 441 -11.85 1.88 21.52
N ILE A 442 -11.67 2.90 20.68
CA ILE A 442 -10.57 3.85 20.76
C ILE A 442 -11.11 5.20 21.20
N ASP A 443 -10.62 5.68 22.32
CA ASP A 443 -10.85 7.02 22.82
C ASP A 443 -9.56 7.86 22.72
N VAL A 444 -9.70 9.07 22.20
CA VAL A 444 -8.60 10.04 22.09
C VAL A 444 -9.03 11.32 22.80
N ASN A 445 -8.27 11.73 23.79
CA ASN A 445 -8.51 12.99 24.45
C ASN A 445 -8.07 14.15 23.53
N PRO A 446 -8.98 15.05 23.13
CA PRO A 446 -8.67 16.11 22.16
C PRO A 446 -7.75 17.22 22.70
N GLU A 447 -7.55 17.29 24.02
CA GLU A 447 -6.68 18.29 24.65
C GLU A 447 -5.28 17.75 24.94
N THR A 448 -5.19 16.49 25.40
CA THR A 448 -3.90 15.88 25.79
C THR A 448 -3.37 14.90 24.76
N TYR A 449 -4.17 14.56 23.76
CA TYR A 449 -3.91 13.55 22.71
C TYR A 449 -3.68 12.13 23.25
N GLU A 450 -3.94 11.90 24.54
CA GLU A 450 -3.84 10.56 25.14
C GLU A 450 -4.78 9.60 24.42
N VAL A 451 -4.24 8.47 23.97
CA VAL A 451 -5.00 7.41 23.30
C VAL A 451 -5.26 6.27 24.26
N LYS A 452 -6.53 5.96 24.49
CA LYS A 452 -6.98 4.78 25.24
C LYS A 452 -7.67 3.82 24.28
N TYR A 453 -7.42 2.53 24.46
CA TYR A 453 -8.15 1.50 23.76
C TYR A 453 -8.58 0.42 24.73
N MET A 454 -9.84 0.01 24.64
CA MET A 454 -10.37 -1.10 25.42
C MET A 454 -10.45 -2.33 24.53
N SER A 455 -9.72 -3.40 24.91
CA SER A 455 -9.86 -4.68 24.24
C SER A 455 -11.26 -5.21 24.49
N VAL A 456 -12.06 -5.37 23.45
CA VAL A 456 -13.26 -6.20 23.52
C VAL A 456 -12.78 -7.62 23.83
N PRO A 457 -13.27 -8.28 24.90
CA PRO A 457 -12.91 -9.66 25.17
C PRO A 457 -13.22 -10.49 23.94
N SER A 458 -12.22 -11.11 23.34
CA SER A 458 -12.37 -11.95 22.16
C SER A 458 -13.17 -13.20 22.54
N VAL A 459 -14.47 -13.13 22.32
CA VAL A 459 -15.34 -14.31 22.26
C VAL A 459 -15.32 -14.80 20.82
N VAL A 460 -14.24 -15.42 20.41
CA VAL A 460 -14.24 -16.44 19.36
C VAL A 460 -12.98 -17.29 19.50
N LYS A 461 -13.08 -18.41 20.16
CA LYS A 461 -12.22 -19.55 19.87
C LYS A 461 -12.55 -19.98 18.44
N ARG A 462 -11.74 -19.63 17.46
CA ARG A 462 -11.77 -20.29 16.17
C ARG A 462 -10.98 -21.58 16.31
N SER A 463 -11.66 -22.70 16.31
CA SER A 463 -11.08 -24.00 16.01
C SER A 463 -10.43 -23.94 14.61
N ILE A 464 -9.25 -24.47 14.55
CA ILE A 464 -8.37 -24.66 13.40
C ILE A 464 -9.09 -25.43 12.28
#